data_4b4421212763a5395d64f5581a80ff1a
#
_entry.id   4b4421212763a5395d64f5581a80ff1a
#
_cell.length_a   1.000
_cell.length_b   1.000
_cell.length_c   1.000
_cell.angle_alpha   90.00
_cell.angle_beta   90.00
_cell.angle_gamma   90.00
#
_symmetry.space_group_name_H-M   'P 1'
#
loop_
_entity.id
_entity.type
_entity.pdbx_description
1 polymer ?
#
loop_
_entity_poly.entity_id
_entity_poly.type
_entity_poly.pdbx_seq_one_letter_code
_entity_poly.pdbx_strand_id
1 'polypeptide(L)'
;MKEDNKMNISRRGFLKTTALAGAALAMPAGLDKVFAAEPKQPEASQNDDTGAARIKGHRVLGTGKATFEVSALGFGVMGMTYNRSQHPDKKQCIRLLHEAVDRGVTLFDTAIIYGPLTNENLAGEALSEFKGRISVTTKFGHEVIDGKGTGRQDSRPATIRRYCEESLRRLRLETLPMFYQHRADPNTPAEEVAATIADLMKEGKVQHWGMCEVSAETIRKAHAICPLTAIQSEYHLMHRLVEENGVLDTCRDLGIGFVPYSPINRGFLGGCINEYTVFAPDNDNRQTLPRFQPEAMRANTRIVNALQAFGRTRGMTSAQVALGWLLQKAPWIVPIPGTTKLAHLEENLRTLEFSISPEEWKELEDTVAAIPVVGDRYNAEQQKQVER
;
A
#
# COMPACT_ATOMS: atom_id res chain seq x y z
N MET A 1 12.94 15.38 -64.77
CA MET A 1 11.74 14.85 -65.48
C MET A 1 11.50 13.42 -65.04
N LYS A 2 10.33 13.15 -64.55
CA LYS A 2 9.64 11.94 -64.03
C LYS A 2 9.63 11.93 -62.51
N GLU A 3 8.70 12.44 -61.93
CA GLU A 3 7.25 12.24 -61.64
C GLU A 3 7.06 11.21 -60.53
N ASP A 4 6.63 11.79 -59.40
CA ASP A 4 6.08 11.13 -58.19
C ASP A 4 4.79 10.39 -58.51
N ASN A 5 4.62 9.23 -57.91
CA ASN A 5 3.31 8.63 -57.78
C ASN A 5 3.06 8.16 -56.34
N LYS A 6 2.41 9.03 -55.57
CA LYS A 6 1.87 8.71 -54.24
C LYS A 6 0.60 7.87 -54.40
N MET A 7 0.64 6.63 -53.98
CA MET A 7 -0.57 5.83 -53.86
C MET A 7 -1.13 5.92 -52.43
N ASN A 8 -2.28 6.54 -52.33
CA ASN A 8 -3.04 6.76 -51.11
C ASN A 8 -3.95 5.52 -50.91
N ILE A 9 -3.64 4.67 -49.91
CA ILE A 9 -4.47 3.51 -49.61
C ILE A 9 -5.34 3.83 -48.39
N SER A 10 -6.64 3.94 -48.66
CA SER A 10 -7.71 4.17 -47.70
C SER A 10 -7.91 2.96 -46.78
N ARG A 11 -8.12 3.25 -45.46
CA ARG A 11 -8.33 2.28 -44.37
C ARG A 11 -9.58 1.40 -44.42
N ARG A 12 -10.27 1.32 -45.56
CA ARG A 12 -11.52 0.55 -45.71
C ARG A 12 -11.44 -0.72 -46.60
N GLY A 13 -10.25 -1.11 -47.07
CA GLY A 13 -10.05 -2.22 -48.00
C GLY A 13 -9.49 -3.52 -47.47
N PHE A 14 -9.27 -3.69 -46.15
CA PHE A 14 -8.52 -4.86 -45.61
C PHE A 14 -9.37 -5.91 -44.87
N LEU A 15 -10.66 -5.98 -45.19
CA LEU A 15 -11.55 -7.02 -44.63
C LEU A 15 -12.31 -7.73 -45.72
N LYS A 16 -11.62 -8.46 -46.61
CA LYS A 16 -12.22 -9.58 -47.38
C LYS A 16 -11.10 -10.40 -48.00
N THR A 17 -11.22 -11.70 -47.83
CA THR A 17 -10.44 -12.80 -48.43
C THR A 17 -9.20 -13.26 -47.66
N THR A 18 -9.40 -14.27 -46.79
CA THR A 18 -8.70 -15.57 -46.91
C THR A 18 -9.47 -16.61 -46.09
N ALA A 19 -10.34 -17.32 -46.77
CA ALA A 19 -10.77 -18.66 -46.37
C ALA A 19 -9.80 -19.65 -47.02
N LEU A 20 -9.15 -20.53 -46.24
CA LEU A 20 -8.75 -21.86 -46.73
C LEU A 20 -8.23 -22.73 -45.57
N ALA A 21 -8.97 -23.81 -45.34
CA ALA A 21 -8.56 -25.18 -44.99
C ALA A 21 -7.72 -25.36 -43.71
N GLY A 22 -8.20 -25.82 -42.56
CA GLY A 22 -8.70 -27.18 -42.41
C GLY A 22 -7.61 -28.09 -41.85
N ALA A 23 -7.52 -28.24 -40.49
CA ALA A 23 -7.11 -29.51 -39.89
C ALA A 23 -7.84 -29.57 -38.53
N ALA A 24 -8.87 -30.40 -38.45
CA ALA A 24 -9.56 -30.76 -37.23
C ALA A 24 -8.66 -31.70 -36.40
N LEU A 25 -8.16 -31.20 -35.30
CA LEU A 25 -7.65 -32.04 -34.20
C LEU A 25 -8.79 -32.16 -33.18
N ALA A 26 -9.30 -33.36 -33.04
CA ALA A 26 -10.34 -33.74 -32.10
C ALA A 26 -9.86 -33.49 -30.66
N MET A 27 -10.52 -32.56 -29.95
CA MET A 27 -10.42 -32.43 -28.51
C MET A 27 -11.46 -33.33 -27.82
N PRO A 28 -11.16 -33.89 -26.65
CA PRO A 28 -12.11 -34.79 -25.96
C PRO A 28 -13.32 -34.00 -25.46
N ALA A 29 -14.50 -34.58 -25.67
CA ALA A 29 -15.78 -34.06 -25.21
C ALA A 29 -15.84 -33.98 -23.68
N GLY A 30 -15.90 -32.78 -23.13
CA GLY A 30 -16.08 -32.58 -21.68
C GLY A 30 -15.94 -31.15 -21.20
N LEU A 31 -15.49 -30.19 -22.02
CA LEU A 31 -15.20 -28.82 -21.59
C LEU A 31 -16.22 -27.74 -22.04
N ASP A 32 -17.25 -28.13 -22.78
CA ASP A 32 -18.18 -27.15 -23.39
C ASP A 32 -19.30 -26.65 -22.44
N LYS A 33 -19.31 -27.02 -21.16
CA LYS A 33 -20.33 -26.55 -20.22
C LYS A 33 -19.89 -25.45 -19.27
N VAL A 34 -18.66 -24.97 -19.34
CA VAL A 34 -18.15 -23.94 -18.40
C VAL A 34 -18.20 -22.51 -18.96
N PHE A 35 -18.41 -22.34 -20.27
CA PHE A 35 -18.32 -21.03 -20.94
C PHE A 35 -19.60 -20.47 -21.57
N ALA A 36 -20.75 -21.08 -21.30
CA ALA A 36 -22.03 -20.64 -21.84
C ALA A 36 -22.97 -20.05 -20.77
N ALA A 37 -22.52 -19.03 -20.06
CA ALA A 37 -23.41 -18.13 -19.32
C ALA A 37 -23.03 -16.70 -19.73
N GLU A 38 -23.89 -16.06 -20.54
CA GLU A 38 -23.83 -14.63 -20.77
C GLU A 38 -23.91 -13.91 -19.41
N PRO A 39 -23.00 -12.94 -19.12
CA PRO A 39 -23.08 -12.18 -17.88
C PRO A 39 -24.34 -11.31 -17.93
N LYS A 40 -25.33 -11.61 -17.08
CA LYS A 40 -26.36 -10.64 -16.71
C LYS A 40 -25.61 -9.43 -16.13
N GLN A 41 -25.73 -8.29 -16.79
CA GLN A 41 -25.34 -7.01 -16.19
C GLN A 41 -26.14 -6.89 -14.86
N PRO A 42 -25.50 -6.55 -13.75
CA PRO A 42 -26.25 -6.25 -12.54
C PRO A 42 -27.14 -5.04 -12.85
N GLU A 43 -28.43 -5.19 -12.66
CA GLU A 43 -29.36 -4.05 -12.65
C GLU A 43 -28.83 -3.07 -11.59
N ALA A 44 -28.50 -1.86 -12.04
CA ALA A 44 -28.16 -0.77 -11.14
C ALA A 44 -29.36 -0.55 -10.23
N SER A 45 -29.23 -0.86 -8.96
CA SER A 45 -30.21 -0.46 -7.97
C SER A 45 -30.20 1.08 -7.97
N GLN A 46 -31.29 1.66 -8.44
CA GLN A 46 -31.59 3.09 -8.31
C GLN A 46 -31.85 3.38 -6.83
N ASN A 47 -30.78 3.58 -6.07
CA ASN A 47 -30.84 4.35 -4.86
C ASN A 47 -30.25 5.72 -5.21
N ASP A 48 -31.09 6.72 -5.24
CA ASP A 48 -30.78 8.14 -5.28
C ASP A 48 -30.09 8.57 -3.98
N ASP A 49 -28.90 8.09 -3.78
CA ASP A 49 -27.89 8.73 -2.99
C ASP A 49 -26.61 8.67 -3.86
N THR A 50 -26.21 9.82 -4.41
CA THR A 50 -24.91 10.02 -5.02
C THR A 50 -23.82 9.86 -3.96
N GLY A 51 -23.92 8.80 -3.18
CA GLY A 51 -23.14 8.51 -2.02
C GLY A 51 -21.70 8.22 -2.42
N ALA A 52 -20.88 9.25 -2.34
CA ALA A 52 -19.44 9.09 -2.28
C ALA A 52 -19.11 8.01 -1.24
N ALA A 53 -18.29 7.01 -1.61
CA ALA A 53 -17.87 5.96 -0.68
C ALA A 53 -17.32 6.60 0.60
N ARG A 54 -17.80 6.18 1.77
CA ARG A 54 -17.41 6.70 3.07
C ARG A 54 -17.00 5.58 4.00
N ILE A 55 -15.96 5.82 4.80
CA ILE A 55 -15.60 4.90 5.87
C ILE A 55 -16.68 4.94 6.95
N LYS A 56 -17.16 3.74 7.30
CA LYS A 56 -18.01 3.51 8.45
C LYS A 56 -17.24 2.63 9.43
N GLY A 57 -16.96 3.13 10.61
CA GLY A 57 -16.27 2.40 11.66
C GLY A 57 -14.77 2.70 11.77
N HIS A 58 -14.25 2.39 12.94
CA HIS A 58 -12.87 2.63 13.33
C HIS A 58 -12.21 1.30 13.74
N ARG A 59 -10.89 1.28 13.73
CA ARG A 59 -10.06 0.19 14.26
C ARG A 59 -9.12 0.74 15.31
N VAL A 60 -8.73 -0.10 16.23
CA VAL A 60 -7.83 0.25 17.33
C VAL A 60 -6.49 -0.40 17.09
N LEU A 61 -5.45 0.42 17.07
CA LEU A 61 -4.06 -0.01 17.10
C LEU A 61 -3.53 0.14 18.53
N GLY A 62 -2.74 -0.83 18.98
CA GLY A 62 -2.19 -0.83 20.33
C GLY A 62 -3.22 -1.11 21.43
N THR A 63 -2.74 -1.17 22.66
CA THR A 63 -3.54 -1.43 23.87
C THR A 63 -3.11 -0.52 25.02
N GLY A 64 -3.98 -0.36 26.03
CA GLY A 64 -3.69 0.45 27.23
C GLY A 64 -3.35 1.90 26.88
N LYS A 65 -2.18 2.38 27.33
CA LYS A 65 -1.70 3.75 27.03
C LYS A 65 -1.26 3.94 25.58
N ALA A 66 -1.04 2.85 24.85
CA ALA A 66 -0.66 2.87 23.43
C ALA A 66 -1.89 2.77 22.50
N THR A 67 -3.11 2.84 23.02
CA THR A 67 -4.35 2.78 22.24
C THR A 67 -4.47 3.97 21.29
N PHE A 68 -4.64 3.66 20.01
CA PHE A 68 -4.74 4.64 18.93
C PHE A 68 -5.87 4.25 17.98
N GLU A 69 -6.96 5.01 18.02
CA GLU A 69 -8.14 4.77 17.19
C GLU A 69 -8.01 5.47 15.85
N VAL A 70 -8.27 4.75 14.76
CA VAL A 70 -8.16 5.23 13.39
C VAL A 70 -9.24 4.62 12.50
N SER A 71 -9.45 5.20 11.33
CA SER A 71 -10.31 4.60 10.29
C SER A 71 -9.82 3.21 9.87
N ALA A 72 -10.72 2.33 9.47
CA ALA A 72 -10.40 0.93 9.08
C ALA A 72 -9.43 0.83 7.90
N LEU A 73 -9.37 1.85 7.05
CA LEU A 73 -8.38 2.06 6.01
C LEU A 73 -7.71 3.41 6.24
N GLY A 74 -6.38 3.46 6.20
CA GLY A 74 -5.63 4.71 6.17
C GLY A 74 -5.29 5.11 4.72
N PHE A 75 -4.50 6.17 4.58
CA PHE A 75 -4.07 6.72 3.30
C PHE A 75 -2.55 6.91 3.27
N GLY A 76 -1.86 6.21 2.36
CA GLY A 76 -0.43 6.41 2.11
C GLY A 76 -0.17 7.62 1.20
N VAL A 77 0.48 8.66 1.72
CA VAL A 77 0.73 9.91 0.97
C VAL A 77 1.97 9.82 0.06
N MET A 78 2.84 8.82 0.26
CA MET A 78 4.12 8.67 -0.43
C MET A 78 4.06 8.93 -1.95
N GLY A 79 3.10 8.30 -2.65
CA GLY A 79 3.03 8.35 -4.12
C GLY A 79 2.70 9.72 -4.71
N MET A 80 2.38 10.71 -3.89
CA MET A 80 2.10 12.07 -4.35
C MET A 80 3.37 12.87 -4.68
N THR A 81 4.53 12.50 -4.09
CA THR A 81 5.80 13.21 -4.30
C THR A 81 7.02 12.29 -4.44
N TYR A 82 6.86 10.96 -4.33
CA TYR A 82 8.00 10.07 -4.22
C TYR A 82 7.75 8.68 -4.82
N ASN A 83 8.76 8.12 -5.48
CA ASN A 83 8.84 6.73 -5.95
C ASN A 83 7.65 6.25 -6.83
N ARG A 84 7.03 7.13 -7.59
CA ARG A 84 6.00 6.81 -8.59
C ARG A 84 6.21 7.67 -9.83
N SER A 85 5.92 7.11 -11.00
CA SER A 85 6.31 7.66 -12.30
C SER A 85 5.93 9.11 -12.51
N GLN A 86 4.70 9.47 -12.23
CA GLN A 86 4.21 10.85 -12.37
C GLN A 86 3.52 11.27 -11.09
N HIS A 87 3.88 12.46 -10.63
CA HIS A 87 3.20 13.10 -9.52
C HIS A 87 2.14 14.07 -10.06
N PRO A 88 0.95 14.10 -9.48
CA PRO A 88 -0.03 15.13 -9.77
C PRO A 88 0.50 16.50 -9.36
N ASP A 89 -0.09 17.56 -9.90
CA ASP A 89 0.20 18.89 -9.36
C ASP A 89 -0.23 19.00 -7.89
N LYS A 90 0.41 19.90 -7.16
CA LYS A 90 0.19 20.10 -5.72
C LYS A 90 -1.28 20.32 -5.35
N LYS A 91 -2.02 21.11 -6.18
CA LYS A 91 -3.44 21.42 -5.92
C LYS A 91 -4.31 20.15 -6.06
N GLN A 92 -3.99 19.27 -7.00
CA GLN A 92 -4.68 17.98 -7.14
C GLN A 92 -4.41 17.09 -5.93
N CYS A 93 -3.15 17.04 -5.45
CA CYS A 93 -2.80 16.30 -4.24
C CYS A 93 -3.60 16.80 -3.02
N ILE A 94 -3.63 18.12 -2.79
CA ILE A 94 -4.37 18.73 -1.68
C ILE A 94 -5.86 18.39 -1.78
N ARG A 95 -6.49 18.59 -2.95
CA ARG A 95 -7.91 18.22 -3.14
C ARG A 95 -8.16 16.74 -2.82
N LEU A 96 -7.30 15.83 -3.27
CA LEU A 96 -7.48 14.40 -3.01
C LEU A 96 -7.34 14.07 -1.52
N LEU A 97 -6.43 14.73 -0.80
CA LEU A 97 -6.29 14.55 0.65
C LEU A 97 -7.53 15.07 1.40
N HIS A 98 -8.07 16.23 1.00
CA HIS A 98 -9.34 16.74 1.55
C HIS A 98 -10.50 15.79 1.28
N GLU A 99 -10.63 15.29 0.04
CA GLU A 99 -11.63 14.28 -0.32
C GLU A 99 -11.51 13.00 0.55
N ALA A 100 -10.29 12.59 0.88
CA ALA A 100 -10.09 11.45 1.77
C ALA A 100 -10.58 11.75 3.20
N VAL A 101 -10.30 12.95 3.73
CA VAL A 101 -10.83 13.40 5.04
C VAL A 101 -12.35 13.43 5.03
N ASP A 102 -12.95 14.03 4.00
CA ASP A 102 -14.41 14.16 3.87
C ASP A 102 -15.12 12.80 3.77
N ARG A 103 -14.42 11.78 3.25
CA ARG A 103 -14.88 10.39 3.20
C ARG A 103 -14.60 9.58 4.47
N GLY A 104 -14.07 10.20 5.51
CA GLY A 104 -13.87 9.60 6.82
C GLY A 104 -12.54 8.88 7.01
N VAL A 105 -11.54 9.10 6.15
CA VAL A 105 -10.17 8.66 6.42
C VAL A 105 -9.60 9.50 7.55
N THR A 106 -9.11 8.84 8.61
CA THR A 106 -8.52 9.53 9.77
C THR A 106 -7.03 9.24 9.95
N LEU A 107 -6.45 8.29 9.22
CA LEU A 107 -5.05 7.93 9.27
C LEU A 107 -4.36 8.27 7.95
N PHE A 108 -3.39 9.19 7.99
CA PHE A 108 -2.55 9.58 6.84
C PHE A 108 -1.09 9.28 7.15
N ASP A 109 -0.41 8.56 6.26
CA ASP A 109 0.95 8.10 6.49
C ASP A 109 1.94 8.75 5.53
N THR A 110 2.96 9.43 6.09
CA THR A 110 4.08 10.03 5.36
C THR A 110 5.43 9.60 5.96
N ALA A 111 6.54 10.18 5.54
CA ALA A 111 7.87 10.00 6.10
C ALA A 111 8.84 11.12 5.67
N ILE A 112 9.88 11.35 6.47
CA ILE A 112 10.96 12.31 6.20
C ILE A 112 11.62 12.04 4.84
N ILE A 113 11.88 10.75 4.53
CA ILE A 113 12.57 10.35 3.30
C ILE A 113 11.70 10.50 2.03
N TYR A 114 10.41 10.73 2.14
CA TYR A 114 9.56 10.82 0.96
C TYR A 114 9.72 12.17 0.25
N GLY A 115 10.34 12.11 -0.92
CA GLY A 115 10.60 13.21 -1.81
C GLY A 115 11.79 14.15 -1.50
N PRO A 116 12.84 13.84 -0.72
CA PRO A 116 12.88 13.91 0.73
C PRO A 116 12.32 15.23 1.27
N LEU A 117 11.65 15.20 2.40
CA LEU A 117 10.98 16.30 3.11
C LEU A 117 9.74 16.89 2.41
N THR A 118 9.62 16.76 1.09
CA THR A 118 8.55 17.42 0.31
C THR A 118 7.17 16.81 0.60
N ASN A 119 7.12 15.52 0.94
CA ASN A 119 5.88 14.82 1.27
C ASN A 119 5.29 15.31 2.60
N GLU A 120 6.12 15.50 3.63
CA GLU A 120 5.68 16.08 4.89
C GLU A 120 5.20 17.52 4.73
N ASN A 121 5.89 18.33 3.90
CA ASN A 121 5.44 19.69 3.59
C ASN A 121 4.07 19.70 2.90
N LEU A 122 3.84 18.78 1.94
CA LEU A 122 2.53 18.62 1.29
C LEU A 122 1.46 18.19 2.29
N ALA A 123 1.75 17.17 3.11
CA ALA A 123 0.82 16.68 4.12
C ALA A 123 0.48 17.77 5.16
N GLY A 124 1.49 18.53 5.64
CA GLY A 124 1.29 19.62 6.57
C GLY A 124 0.46 20.75 5.98
N GLU A 125 0.68 21.11 4.71
CA GLU A 125 -0.13 22.13 4.04
C GLU A 125 -1.59 21.70 3.85
N ALA A 126 -1.80 20.44 3.45
CA ALA A 126 -3.14 19.93 3.14
C ALA A 126 -3.95 19.54 4.40
N LEU A 127 -3.29 19.04 5.45
CA LEU A 127 -3.99 18.30 6.51
C LEU A 127 -3.98 19.02 7.87
N SER A 128 -3.15 20.06 8.07
CA SER A 128 -3.05 20.74 9.37
C SER A 128 -4.33 21.43 9.82
N GLU A 129 -5.20 21.83 8.91
CA GLU A 129 -6.51 22.41 9.24
C GLU A 129 -7.49 21.41 9.87
N PHE A 130 -7.24 20.10 9.65
CA PHE A 130 -8.06 19.00 10.20
C PHE A 130 -7.50 18.42 11.51
N LYS A 131 -6.51 19.07 12.15
CA LYS A 131 -5.94 18.61 13.41
C LYS A 131 -7.03 18.35 14.45
N GLY A 132 -6.89 17.27 15.22
CA GLY A 132 -7.92 16.82 16.18
C GLY A 132 -9.04 15.98 15.57
N ARG A 133 -9.19 15.96 14.23
CA ARG A 133 -10.13 15.07 13.51
C ARG A 133 -9.43 13.91 12.83
N ILE A 134 -8.16 14.09 12.48
CA ILE A 134 -7.34 13.12 11.77
C ILE A 134 -5.96 13.01 12.42
N SER A 135 -5.24 11.98 12.05
CA SER A 135 -3.86 11.72 12.49
C SER A 135 -2.93 11.60 11.29
N VAL A 136 -1.87 12.41 11.29
CA VAL A 136 -0.79 12.31 10.31
C VAL A 136 0.40 11.63 10.99
N THR A 137 0.76 10.45 10.50
CA THR A 137 1.92 9.69 10.99
C THR A 137 3.13 9.97 10.12
N THR A 138 4.31 10.00 10.71
CA THR A 138 5.57 10.17 9.98
C THR A 138 6.66 9.27 10.54
N LYS A 139 7.83 9.25 9.87
CA LYS A 139 8.87 8.27 10.14
C LYS A 139 10.26 8.91 10.12
N PHE A 140 11.12 8.50 11.08
CA PHE A 140 12.55 8.79 11.14
C PHE A 140 13.37 7.53 10.80
N GLY A 141 14.69 7.62 10.84
CA GLY A 141 15.61 6.49 10.72
C GLY A 141 16.39 6.45 9.41
N HIS A 142 15.83 6.94 8.30
CA HIS A 142 16.63 7.20 7.11
C HIS A 142 17.40 8.51 7.26
N GLU A 143 18.71 8.47 6.98
CA GLU A 143 19.53 9.67 7.00
C GLU A 143 19.25 10.57 5.80
N VAL A 144 18.95 11.83 6.08
CA VAL A 144 18.75 12.89 5.08
C VAL A 144 19.72 14.03 5.35
N ILE A 145 20.57 14.33 4.36
CA ILE A 145 21.54 15.45 4.40
C ILE A 145 21.26 16.35 3.18
N ASP A 146 21.13 17.64 3.42
CA ASP A 146 20.85 18.67 2.38
C ASP A 146 19.68 18.30 1.45
N GLY A 147 18.60 17.76 2.05
CA GLY A 147 17.41 17.37 1.32
C GLY A 147 17.57 16.12 0.45
N LYS A 148 18.62 15.32 0.65
CA LYS A 148 18.86 14.06 -0.07
C LYS A 148 19.02 12.89 0.88
N GLY A 149 18.36 11.78 0.56
CA GLY A 149 18.60 10.51 1.27
C GLY A 149 20.00 9.98 0.95
N THR A 150 20.73 9.57 1.99
CA THR A 150 22.11 9.05 1.83
C THR A 150 22.13 7.53 1.60
N GLY A 151 21.01 6.85 1.78
CA GLY A 151 20.90 5.38 1.77
C GLY A 151 21.28 4.72 3.10
N ARG A 152 21.77 5.48 4.09
CA ARG A 152 22.10 4.99 5.43
C ARG A 152 20.94 5.20 6.41
N GLN A 153 21.02 4.53 7.55
CA GLN A 153 20.14 4.72 8.70
C GLN A 153 20.88 5.55 9.77
N ASP A 154 20.14 6.40 10.48
CA ASP A 154 20.60 7.12 11.66
C ASP A 154 19.46 7.27 12.66
N SER A 155 19.49 6.45 13.69
CA SER A 155 18.54 6.47 14.81
C SER A 155 19.20 6.85 16.14
N ARG A 156 20.33 7.56 16.12
CA ARG A 156 20.94 8.09 17.34
C ARG A 156 19.99 9.08 18.03
N PRO A 157 19.97 9.14 19.36
CA PRO A 157 19.05 9.98 20.13
C PRO A 157 18.99 11.45 19.65
N ALA A 158 20.16 12.04 19.38
CA ALA A 158 20.22 13.42 18.88
C ALA A 158 19.55 13.58 17.51
N THR A 159 19.71 12.60 16.63
CA THR A 159 19.08 12.59 15.29
C THR A 159 17.57 12.41 15.38
N ILE A 160 17.10 11.47 16.24
CA ILE A 160 15.66 11.26 16.46
C ILE A 160 15.01 12.56 16.95
N ARG A 161 15.61 13.22 17.95
CA ARG A 161 15.10 14.49 18.48
C ARG A 161 15.06 15.59 17.43
N ARG A 162 16.13 15.76 16.68
CA ARG A 162 16.19 16.72 15.56
C ARG A 162 15.09 16.44 14.53
N TYR A 163 14.93 15.21 14.09
CA TYR A 163 13.90 14.83 13.12
C TYR A 163 12.49 15.02 13.65
N CYS A 164 12.25 14.78 14.94
CA CYS A 164 10.97 15.08 15.58
C CYS A 164 10.61 16.57 15.44
N GLU A 165 11.52 17.46 15.85
CA GLU A 165 11.33 18.92 15.75
C GLU A 165 11.12 19.40 14.31
N GLU A 166 11.87 18.85 13.37
CA GLU A 166 11.77 19.19 11.97
C GLU A 166 10.44 18.69 11.36
N SER A 167 9.98 17.49 11.72
CA SER A 167 8.69 16.94 11.27
C SER A 167 7.51 17.72 11.85
N LEU A 168 7.57 18.11 13.12
CA LEU A 168 6.55 18.98 13.74
C LEU A 168 6.37 20.28 12.94
N ARG A 169 7.49 20.91 12.55
CA ARG A 169 7.46 22.15 11.74
C ARG A 169 6.88 21.91 10.34
N ARG A 170 7.34 20.87 9.62
CA ARG A 170 6.85 20.56 8.27
C ARG A 170 5.37 20.17 8.25
N LEU A 171 4.95 19.37 9.22
CA LEU A 171 3.56 18.92 9.36
C LEU A 171 2.64 19.99 9.99
N ARG A 172 3.20 21.10 10.52
CA ARG A 172 2.47 22.17 11.20
C ARG A 172 1.70 21.66 12.42
N LEU A 173 2.32 20.76 13.16
CA LEU A 173 1.75 20.14 14.36
C LEU A 173 2.56 20.53 15.60
N GLU A 174 1.89 20.54 16.75
CA GLU A 174 2.52 20.74 18.07
C GLU A 174 2.99 19.40 18.67
N THR A 175 2.30 18.32 18.32
CA THR A 175 2.59 16.96 18.76
C THR A 175 2.42 16.01 17.57
N LEU A 176 3.35 15.07 17.34
CA LEU A 176 3.20 14.01 16.35
C LEU A 176 2.21 12.97 16.87
N PRO A 177 1.10 12.70 16.19
CA PRO A 177 0.16 11.65 16.59
C PRO A 177 0.83 10.27 16.65
N MET A 178 1.73 9.98 15.69
CA MET A 178 2.54 8.76 15.69
C MET A 178 3.86 8.97 14.95
N PHE A 179 4.95 8.47 15.53
CA PHE A 179 6.30 8.58 14.99
C PHE A 179 6.93 7.20 14.87
N TYR A 180 7.22 6.76 13.64
CA TYR A 180 7.79 5.44 13.38
C TYR A 180 9.31 5.49 13.20
N GLN A 181 10.03 4.47 13.68
CA GLN A 181 11.34 4.13 13.14
C GLN A 181 11.15 3.42 11.79
N HIS A 182 11.59 4.05 10.69
CA HIS A 182 11.30 3.57 9.33
C HIS A 182 12.09 2.33 8.95
N ARG A 183 13.34 2.23 9.42
CA ARG A 183 14.22 1.07 9.35
C ARG A 183 15.07 1.02 10.60
N ALA A 184 15.37 -0.18 11.08
CA ALA A 184 16.31 -0.36 12.17
C ALA A 184 17.69 0.19 11.77
N ASP A 185 18.34 0.87 12.71
CA ASP A 185 19.72 1.32 12.56
C ASP A 185 20.62 0.26 13.19
N PRO A 186 21.52 -0.39 12.43
CA PRO A 186 22.37 -1.44 12.98
C PRO A 186 23.36 -0.94 14.04
N ASN A 187 23.54 0.39 14.14
CA ASN A 187 24.47 1.02 15.07
C ASN A 187 23.79 1.58 16.33
N THR A 188 22.45 1.53 16.41
CA THR A 188 21.68 2.05 17.55
C THR A 188 20.72 0.97 18.06
N PRO A 189 20.93 0.45 19.29
CA PRO A 189 20.06 -0.57 19.87
C PRO A 189 18.59 -0.12 19.94
N ALA A 190 17.67 -1.05 19.71
CA ALA A 190 16.23 -0.77 19.75
C ALA A 190 15.76 -0.21 21.09
N GLU A 191 16.41 -0.63 22.18
CA GLU A 191 16.15 -0.16 23.54
C GLU A 191 16.52 1.33 23.70
N GLU A 192 17.61 1.79 23.08
CA GLU A 192 18.03 3.20 23.09
C GLU A 192 17.08 4.07 22.28
N VAL A 193 16.64 3.57 21.12
CA VAL A 193 15.60 4.21 20.30
C VAL A 193 14.31 4.34 21.11
N ALA A 194 13.84 3.25 21.74
CA ALA A 194 12.62 3.23 22.53
C ALA A 194 12.70 4.18 23.74
N ALA A 195 13.84 4.25 24.43
CA ALA A 195 14.06 5.19 25.54
C ALA A 195 13.98 6.65 25.07
N THR A 196 14.59 6.96 23.92
CA THR A 196 14.52 8.30 23.31
C THR A 196 13.09 8.71 22.97
N ILE A 197 12.32 7.78 22.41
CA ILE A 197 10.89 8.03 22.11
C ILE A 197 10.09 8.21 23.40
N ALA A 198 10.35 7.39 24.43
CA ALA A 198 9.68 7.55 25.72
C ALA A 198 9.89 8.95 26.32
N ASP A 199 11.09 9.53 26.18
CA ASP A 199 11.37 10.89 26.61
C ASP A 199 10.62 11.94 25.74
N LEU A 200 10.58 11.79 24.41
CA LEU A 200 9.79 12.65 23.54
C LEU A 200 8.29 12.58 23.85
N MET A 201 7.77 11.42 24.26
CA MET A 201 6.39 11.26 24.72
C MET A 201 6.15 11.99 26.06
N LYS A 202 7.07 11.92 27.02
CA LYS A 202 7.00 12.68 28.29
C LYS A 202 7.05 14.19 28.04
N GLU A 203 7.80 14.63 27.02
CA GLU A 203 7.87 16.03 26.59
C GLU A 203 6.61 16.49 25.84
N GLY A 204 5.67 15.61 25.53
CA GLY A 204 4.45 15.89 24.77
C GLY A 204 4.65 16.10 23.29
N LYS A 205 5.82 15.76 22.74
CA LYS A 205 6.16 15.93 21.31
C LYS A 205 5.69 14.78 20.43
N VAL A 206 5.51 13.59 21.02
CA VAL A 206 5.05 12.37 20.36
C VAL A 206 3.95 11.74 21.22
N GLN A 207 2.82 11.36 20.63
CA GLN A 207 1.74 10.66 21.35
C GLN A 207 1.91 9.16 21.31
N HIS A 208 2.19 8.62 20.12
CA HIS A 208 2.32 7.19 19.86
C HIS A 208 3.56 6.92 19.02
N TRP A 209 4.04 5.67 19.07
CA TRP A 209 5.17 5.29 18.24
C TRP A 209 5.05 3.87 17.71
N GLY A 210 5.86 3.58 16.70
CA GLY A 210 5.93 2.29 16.07
C GLY A 210 7.27 2.03 15.40
N MET A 211 7.40 0.86 14.81
CA MET A 211 8.58 0.45 14.05
C MET A 211 8.17 -0.18 12.73
N CYS A 212 9.04 -0.09 11.73
CA CYS A 212 8.79 -0.66 10.40
C CYS A 212 9.84 -1.73 10.07
N GLU A 213 9.38 -2.87 9.51
CA GLU A 213 10.25 -3.92 8.96
C GLU A 213 11.27 -4.48 9.96
N VAL A 214 10.85 -4.69 11.20
CA VAL A 214 11.67 -5.22 12.30
C VAL A 214 11.26 -6.64 12.65
N SER A 215 12.21 -7.40 13.24
CA SER A 215 12.01 -8.78 13.69
C SER A 215 11.16 -8.85 14.97
N ALA A 216 10.60 -10.02 15.25
CA ALA A 216 9.87 -10.29 16.48
C ALA A 216 10.74 -10.04 17.74
N GLU A 217 12.04 -10.31 17.68
CA GLU A 217 12.97 -10.05 18.77
C GLU A 217 13.13 -8.55 19.03
N THR A 218 13.37 -7.75 17.98
CA THR A 218 13.48 -6.29 18.04
C THR A 218 12.20 -5.65 18.58
N ILE A 219 11.02 -6.14 18.13
CA ILE A 219 9.72 -5.69 18.67
C ILE A 219 9.65 -5.89 20.17
N ARG A 220 9.98 -7.08 20.67
CA ARG A 220 9.92 -7.39 22.13
C ARG A 220 10.86 -6.52 22.94
N LYS A 221 12.10 -6.32 22.49
CA LYS A 221 13.09 -5.45 23.14
C LYS A 221 12.60 -4.00 23.24
N ALA A 222 12.14 -3.44 22.13
CA ALA A 222 11.66 -2.07 22.08
C ALA A 222 10.39 -1.87 22.94
N HIS A 223 9.42 -2.80 22.81
CA HIS A 223 8.15 -2.74 23.53
C HIS A 223 8.31 -2.82 25.05
N ALA A 224 9.30 -3.56 25.53
CA ALA A 224 9.60 -3.65 26.97
C ALA A 224 10.05 -2.31 27.59
N ILE A 225 10.65 -1.42 26.81
CA ILE A 225 11.12 -0.10 27.25
C ILE A 225 10.02 0.96 27.06
N CYS A 226 9.40 0.97 25.90
CA CYS A 226 8.31 1.90 25.57
C CYS A 226 7.25 1.14 24.76
N PRO A 227 6.01 0.99 25.28
CA PRO A 227 4.98 0.23 24.58
C PRO A 227 4.75 0.73 23.16
N LEU A 228 4.89 -0.17 22.19
CA LEU A 228 4.62 0.09 20.77
C LEU A 228 3.13 0.14 20.51
N THR A 229 2.69 1.10 19.71
CA THR A 229 1.31 1.21 19.24
C THR A 229 1.09 0.37 17.99
N ALA A 230 2.03 0.39 17.04
CA ALA A 230 1.90 -0.38 15.81
C ALA A 230 3.24 -0.78 15.20
N ILE A 231 3.21 -1.90 14.47
CA ILE A 231 4.27 -2.31 13.53
C ILE A 231 3.77 -2.03 12.11
N GLN A 232 4.64 -1.47 11.27
CA GLN A 232 4.34 -1.24 9.85
C GLN A 232 5.28 -2.06 8.97
N SER A 233 4.73 -3.07 8.25
CA SER A 233 5.52 -3.92 7.36
C SER A 233 4.77 -4.23 6.07
N GLU A 234 5.49 -4.64 5.02
CA GLU A 234 4.88 -5.08 3.78
C GLU A 234 4.05 -6.35 4.02
N TYR A 235 2.77 -6.28 3.74
CA TYR A 235 1.89 -7.44 3.88
C TYR A 235 0.77 -7.38 2.85
N HIS A 236 0.67 -8.42 2.04
CA HIS A 236 -0.35 -8.60 1.00
C HIS A 236 -0.28 -10.05 0.49
N LEU A 237 -1.24 -10.47 -0.34
CA LEU A 237 -1.36 -11.83 -0.86
C LEU A 237 -0.10 -12.41 -1.53
N MET A 238 0.79 -11.55 -2.07
CA MET A 238 2.07 -11.97 -2.65
C MET A 238 3.27 -11.86 -1.68
N HIS A 239 3.07 -11.43 -0.44
CA HIS A 239 4.11 -11.34 0.58
C HIS A 239 3.52 -11.54 1.97
N ARG A 240 3.66 -12.75 2.50
CA ARG A 240 3.03 -13.21 3.74
C ARG A 240 4.06 -13.57 4.82
N LEU A 241 5.33 -13.17 4.64
CA LEU A 241 6.42 -13.52 5.57
C LEU A 241 6.11 -13.17 7.02
N VAL A 242 5.35 -12.10 7.28
CA VAL A 242 4.97 -11.68 8.64
C VAL A 242 4.09 -12.69 9.37
N GLU A 243 3.43 -13.61 8.65
CA GLU A 243 2.68 -14.74 9.22
C GLU A 243 3.61 -15.88 9.68
N GLU A 244 4.84 -15.96 9.14
CA GLU A 244 5.75 -17.09 9.31
C GLU A 244 6.93 -16.76 10.23
N ASN A 245 7.36 -15.48 10.27
CA ASN A 245 8.54 -15.04 11.02
C ASN A 245 8.25 -14.57 12.45
N GLY A 246 7.04 -14.82 12.95
CA GLY A 246 6.64 -14.50 14.31
C GLY A 246 6.24 -13.03 14.56
N VAL A 247 6.30 -12.15 13.56
CA VAL A 247 5.96 -10.72 13.72
C VAL A 247 4.48 -10.53 14.04
N LEU A 248 3.55 -11.16 13.27
CA LEU A 248 2.11 -11.05 13.56
C LEU A 248 1.74 -11.68 14.89
N ASP A 249 2.33 -12.83 15.22
CA ASP A 249 2.11 -13.47 16.53
C ASP A 249 2.58 -12.56 17.67
N THR A 250 3.75 -11.93 17.53
CA THR A 250 4.26 -10.98 18.53
C THR A 250 3.34 -9.76 18.67
N CYS A 251 2.83 -9.23 17.56
CA CYS A 251 1.87 -8.12 17.60
C CYS A 251 0.58 -8.52 18.35
N ARG A 252 0.03 -9.70 18.06
CA ARG A 252 -1.16 -10.24 18.76
C ARG A 252 -0.88 -10.40 20.25
N ASP A 253 0.22 -11.05 20.64
CA ASP A 253 0.54 -11.39 22.00
C ASP A 253 0.80 -10.14 22.89
N LEU A 254 1.36 -9.08 22.30
CA LEU A 254 1.66 -7.82 22.97
C LEU A 254 0.57 -6.75 22.81
N GLY A 255 -0.50 -7.05 22.08
CA GLY A 255 -1.59 -6.10 21.81
C GLY A 255 -1.14 -4.91 20.95
N ILE A 256 -0.22 -5.13 20.00
CA ILE A 256 0.31 -4.11 19.09
C ILE A 256 -0.50 -4.15 17.79
N GLY A 257 -0.88 -2.99 17.25
CA GLY A 257 -1.54 -2.88 15.96
C GLY A 257 -0.59 -3.20 14.79
N PHE A 258 -1.14 -3.55 13.64
CA PHE A 258 -0.35 -3.81 12.44
C PHE A 258 -0.83 -3.00 11.25
N VAL A 259 0.11 -2.33 10.58
CA VAL A 259 -0.18 -1.42 9.45
C VAL A 259 0.48 -1.96 8.18
N PRO A 260 -0.26 -2.71 7.34
CA PRO A 260 0.24 -3.16 6.05
C PRO A 260 0.52 -1.99 5.11
N TYR A 261 1.79 -1.76 4.74
CA TYR A 261 2.06 -0.87 3.61
C TYR A 261 2.12 -1.67 2.29
N SER A 262 1.95 -0.97 1.17
CA SER A 262 1.82 -1.57 -0.16
C SER A 262 0.76 -2.70 -0.23
N PRO A 263 -0.42 -2.53 0.36
CA PRO A 263 -1.40 -3.63 0.54
C PRO A 263 -1.89 -4.24 -0.78
N ILE A 264 -1.76 -3.51 -1.89
CA ILE A 264 -2.03 -3.99 -3.26
C ILE A 264 -0.74 -4.20 -4.08
N ASN A 265 0.37 -4.54 -3.41
CA ASN A 265 1.69 -4.76 -4.04
C ASN A 265 2.06 -3.64 -5.02
N ARG A 266 2.13 -2.40 -4.53
CA ARG A 266 2.50 -1.20 -5.33
C ARG A 266 1.67 -1.04 -6.62
N GLY A 267 0.40 -1.51 -6.60
CA GLY A 267 -0.55 -1.44 -7.70
C GLY A 267 -0.64 -2.70 -8.57
N PHE A 268 0.26 -3.68 -8.42
CA PHE A 268 0.25 -4.90 -9.24
C PHE A 268 -1.03 -5.73 -9.04
N LEU A 269 -1.45 -5.92 -7.78
CA LEU A 269 -2.68 -6.65 -7.46
C LEU A 269 -3.97 -5.92 -7.90
N GLY A 270 -3.88 -4.65 -8.32
CA GLY A 270 -4.99 -3.93 -8.93
C GLY A 270 -5.28 -4.31 -10.38
N GLY A 271 -4.37 -5.07 -11.03
CA GLY A 271 -4.59 -5.65 -12.36
C GLY A 271 -4.32 -4.72 -13.55
N CYS A 272 -3.88 -3.48 -13.33
CA CYS A 272 -3.54 -2.54 -14.40
C CYS A 272 -2.06 -2.57 -14.80
N ILE A 273 -1.22 -3.31 -14.08
CA ILE A 273 0.22 -3.43 -14.30
C ILE A 273 0.51 -4.83 -14.87
N ASN A 274 1.27 -4.90 -15.95
CA ASN A 274 1.66 -6.15 -16.63
C ASN A 274 3.09 -6.04 -17.21
N GLU A 275 3.55 -7.07 -17.89
CA GLU A 275 4.89 -7.16 -18.47
C GLU A 275 5.24 -6.07 -19.50
N TYR A 276 4.25 -5.35 -20.02
CA TYR A 276 4.44 -4.23 -20.96
C TYR A 276 4.45 -2.87 -20.28
N THR A 277 4.23 -2.82 -18.96
CA THR A 277 4.21 -1.56 -18.21
C THR A 277 5.61 -0.97 -18.13
N VAL A 278 5.75 0.28 -18.57
CA VAL A 278 6.99 1.05 -18.48
C VAL A 278 6.94 1.96 -17.26
N PHE A 279 7.92 1.83 -16.39
CA PHE A 279 8.08 2.71 -15.22
C PHE A 279 9.10 3.81 -15.53
N ALA A 280 8.88 5.03 -15.01
CA ALA A 280 9.80 6.15 -15.22
C ALA A 280 11.16 5.87 -14.58
N PRO A 281 12.27 6.03 -15.32
CA PRO A 281 13.60 5.60 -14.88
C PRO A 281 14.17 6.42 -13.70
N ASP A 282 13.73 7.64 -13.54
CA ASP A 282 14.28 8.60 -12.57
C ASP A 282 13.48 8.67 -11.24
N ASN A 283 12.25 8.20 -11.23
CA ASN A 283 11.38 8.39 -10.07
C ASN A 283 10.45 7.21 -9.73
N ASP A 284 10.52 6.09 -10.42
CA ASP A 284 9.69 4.93 -10.08
C ASP A 284 10.56 3.76 -9.66
N ASN A 285 10.58 3.47 -8.35
CA ASN A 285 11.41 2.40 -7.82
C ASN A 285 10.99 1.00 -8.27
N ARG A 286 9.79 0.83 -8.86
CA ARG A 286 9.33 -0.48 -9.36
C ARG A 286 10.22 -0.99 -10.48
N GLN A 287 10.83 -0.10 -11.29
CA GLN A 287 11.76 -0.50 -12.36
C GLN A 287 12.95 -1.36 -11.88
N THR A 288 13.38 -1.20 -10.62
CA THR A 288 14.54 -1.91 -10.06
C THR A 288 14.16 -3.09 -9.17
N LEU A 289 12.88 -3.28 -8.91
CA LEU A 289 12.41 -4.37 -8.06
C LEU A 289 12.28 -5.68 -8.85
N PRO A 290 12.83 -6.80 -8.35
CA PRO A 290 12.79 -8.08 -9.06
C PRO A 290 11.37 -8.52 -9.44
N ARG A 291 10.40 -8.31 -8.59
CA ARG A 291 8.99 -8.67 -8.79
C ARG A 291 8.31 -7.89 -9.92
N PHE A 292 8.86 -6.73 -10.30
CA PHE A 292 8.36 -5.86 -11.36
C PHE A 292 9.16 -5.97 -12.67
N GLN A 293 10.04 -6.97 -12.79
CA GLN A 293 10.65 -7.27 -14.08
C GLN A 293 9.64 -7.98 -14.99
N PRO A 294 9.70 -7.81 -16.31
CA PRO A 294 8.69 -8.32 -17.25
C PRO A 294 8.37 -9.81 -17.06
N GLU A 295 9.37 -10.66 -16.91
CA GLU A 295 9.20 -12.11 -16.73
C GLU A 295 8.47 -12.43 -15.43
N ALA A 296 8.82 -11.73 -14.34
CA ALA A 296 8.19 -11.90 -13.05
C ALA A 296 6.73 -11.41 -13.09
N MET A 297 6.46 -10.25 -13.71
CA MET A 297 5.10 -9.72 -13.86
C MET A 297 4.23 -10.69 -14.67
N ARG A 298 4.75 -11.23 -15.80
CA ARG A 298 4.04 -12.23 -16.61
C ARG A 298 3.68 -13.48 -15.79
N ALA A 299 4.64 -14.02 -15.04
CA ALA A 299 4.41 -15.20 -14.21
C ALA A 299 3.39 -14.94 -13.10
N ASN A 300 3.48 -13.78 -12.45
CA ASN A 300 2.63 -13.38 -11.33
C ASN A 300 1.22 -12.94 -11.74
N THR A 301 0.96 -12.66 -13.02
CA THR A 301 -0.37 -12.31 -13.55
C THR A 301 -1.42 -13.39 -13.20
N ARG A 302 -1.02 -14.64 -13.02
CA ARG A 302 -1.91 -15.72 -12.57
C ARG A 302 -2.55 -15.43 -11.21
N ILE A 303 -1.82 -14.76 -10.31
CA ILE A 303 -2.35 -14.35 -9.00
C ILE A 303 -3.41 -13.26 -9.21
N VAL A 304 -3.12 -12.26 -10.04
CA VAL A 304 -4.09 -11.21 -10.37
C VAL A 304 -5.36 -11.80 -10.99
N ASN A 305 -5.22 -12.76 -11.91
CA ASN A 305 -6.35 -13.46 -12.52
C ASN A 305 -7.20 -14.21 -11.48
N ALA A 306 -6.56 -14.83 -10.47
CA ALA A 306 -7.28 -15.49 -9.36
C ALA A 306 -8.09 -14.48 -8.55
N LEU A 307 -7.52 -13.31 -8.22
CA LEU A 307 -8.24 -12.24 -7.51
C LEU A 307 -9.41 -11.71 -8.36
N GLN A 308 -9.20 -11.51 -9.66
CA GLN A 308 -10.25 -11.07 -10.58
C GLN A 308 -11.37 -12.10 -10.70
N ALA A 309 -11.05 -13.39 -10.78
CA ALA A 309 -12.03 -14.46 -10.83
C ALA A 309 -12.87 -14.49 -9.55
N PHE A 310 -12.22 -14.41 -8.38
CA PHE A 310 -12.89 -14.36 -7.08
C PHE A 310 -13.78 -13.11 -6.94
N GLY A 311 -13.27 -11.94 -7.34
CA GLY A 311 -14.00 -10.67 -7.26
C GLY A 311 -15.20 -10.59 -8.21
N ARG A 312 -15.09 -11.15 -9.42
CA ARG A 312 -16.12 -11.07 -10.45
C ARG A 312 -17.48 -11.59 -9.98
N THR A 313 -17.49 -12.71 -9.25
CA THR A 313 -18.72 -13.31 -8.76
C THR A 313 -19.31 -12.57 -7.56
N ARG A 314 -18.57 -11.61 -6.99
CA ARG A 314 -18.92 -10.85 -5.78
C ARG A 314 -19.04 -9.34 -6.02
N GLY A 315 -18.88 -8.90 -7.27
CA GLY A 315 -18.92 -7.47 -7.64
C GLY A 315 -17.71 -6.68 -7.13
N MET A 316 -16.59 -7.34 -6.82
CA MET A 316 -15.36 -6.73 -6.31
C MET A 316 -14.31 -6.61 -7.40
N THR A 317 -13.53 -5.53 -7.36
CA THR A 317 -12.29 -5.44 -8.14
C THR A 317 -11.16 -6.23 -7.47
N SER A 318 -10.09 -6.55 -8.20
CA SER A 318 -8.92 -7.23 -7.63
C SER A 318 -8.23 -6.42 -6.52
N ALA A 319 -8.24 -5.08 -6.61
CA ALA A 319 -7.75 -4.21 -5.55
C ALA A 319 -8.60 -4.33 -4.27
N GLN A 320 -9.92 -4.34 -4.42
CA GLN A 320 -10.84 -4.55 -3.29
C GLN A 320 -10.70 -5.94 -2.66
N VAL A 321 -10.49 -6.99 -3.48
CA VAL A 321 -10.19 -8.33 -2.98
C VAL A 321 -8.92 -8.33 -2.14
N ALA A 322 -7.84 -7.71 -2.63
CA ALA A 322 -6.56 -7.63 -1.90
C ALA A 322 -6.69 -6.87 -0.58
N LEU A 323 -7.43 -5.75 -0.56
CA LEU A 323 -7.67 -4.96 0.66
C LEU A 323 -8.61 -5.69 1.63
N GLY A 324 -9.69 -6.28 1.14
CA GLY A 324 -10.65 -7.04 1.95
C GLY A 324 -10.00 -8.23 2.63
N TRP A 325 -9.10 -8.92 1.91
CA TRP A 325 -8.32 -10.01 2.46
C TRP A 325 -7.47 -9.56 3.68
N LEU A 326 -6.84 -8.40 3.65
CA LEU A 326 -6.10 -7.85 4.79
C LEU A 326 -7.03 -7.49 5.95
N LEU A 327 -8.14 -6.84 5.64
CA LEU A 327 -9.09 -6.36 6.63
C LEU A 327 -9.75 -7.50 7.44
N GLN A 328 -9.92 -8.68 6.84
CA GLN A 328 -10.51 -9.83 7.53
C GLN A 328 -9.52 -10.57 8.44
N LYS A 329 -8.19 -10.37 8.26
CA LYS A 329 -7.17 -11.08 9.06
C LYS A 329 -7.28 -10.81 10.56
N ALA A 330 -7.46 -9.55 10.95
CA ALA A 330 -7.68 -9.17 12.34
C ALA A 330 -8.20 -7.74 12.48
N PRO A 331 -8.95 -7.42 13.55
CA PRO A 331 -9.49 -6.07 13.78
C PRO A 331 -8.42 -5.01 14.11
N TRP A 332 -7.20 -5.42 14.45
CA TRP A 332 -6.05 -4.56 14.72
C TRP A 332 -5.12 -4.39 13.50
N ILE A 333 -5.54 -4.80 12.31
CA ILE A 333 -4.82 -4.60 11.04
C ILE A 333 -5.46 -3.44 10.28
N VAL A 334 -4.67 -2.41 9.95
CA VAL A 334 -5.12 -1.20 9.24
C VAL A 334 -4.26 -0.96 8.00
N PRO A 335 -4.70 -1.40 6.81
CA PRO A 335 -3.96 -1.15 5.57
C PRO A 335 -3.95 0.34 5.19
N ILE A 336 -2.84 0.77 4.57
CA ILE A 336 -2.63 2.16 4.10
C ILE A 336 -2.42 2.24 2.58
N PRO A 337 -3.43 1.89 1.76
CA PRO A 337 -3.30 2.05 0.31
C PRO A 337 -3.07 3.51 -0.05
N GLY A 338 -2.08 3.76 -0.93
CA GLY A 338 -1.81 5.09 -1.48
C GLY A 338 -2.35 5.21 -2.89
N THR A 339 -2.89 6.37 -3.24
CA THR A 339 -3.33 6.69 -4.60
C THR A 339 -3.17 8.17 -4.92
N THR A 340 -3.15 8.51 -6.21
CA THR A 340 -3.18 9.87 -6.73
C THR A 340 -4.47 10.17 -7.52
N LYS A 341 -5.44 9.24 -7.49
CA LYS A 341 -6.69 9.33 -8.26
C LYS A 341 -7.90 9.17 -7.34
N LEU A 342 -8.89 10.06 -7.49
CA LEU A 342 -10.14 10.00 -6.72
C LEU A 342 -10.88 8.68 -6.93
N ALA A 343 -10.97 8.19 -8.17
CA ALA A 343 -11.64 6.92 -8.47
C ALA A 343 -11.01 5.73 -7.72
N HIS A 344 -9.67 5.71 -7.57
CA HIS A 344 -9.02 4.66 -6.78
C HIS A 344 -9.23 4.84 -5.27
N LEU A 345 -9.34 6.07 -4.78
CA LEU A 345 -9.72 6.31 -3.38
C LEU A 345 -11.12 5.73 -3.11
N GLU A 346 -12.09 6.06 -3.95
CA GLU A 346 -13.46 5.55 -3.85
C GLU A 346 -13.53 4.03 -3.96
N GLU A 347 -12.82 3.45 -4.92
CA GLU A 347 -12.69 2.00 -5.08
C GLU A 347 -12.15 1.34 -3.80
N ASN A 348 -11.06 1.87 -3.24
CA ASN A 348 -10.47 1.35 -2.02
C ASN A 348 -11.43 1.43 -0.82
N LEU A 349 -12.13 2.56 -0.65
CA LEU A 349 -13.07 2.75 0.46
C LEU A 349 -14.29 1.83 0.36
N ARG A 350 -14.80 1.58 -0.85
CA ARG A 350 -15.90 0.63 -1.08
C ARG A 350 -15.55 -0.81 -0.68
N THR A 351 -14.29 -1.14 -0.46
CA THR A 351 -13.91 -2.45 0.12
C THR A 351 -14.64 -2.75 1.42
N LEU A 352 -14.95 -1.72 2.21
CA LEU A 352 -15.66 -1.86 3.48
C LEU A 352 -17.17 -2.13 3.35
N GLU A 353 -17.70 -2.10 2.14
CA GLU A 353 -19.12 -2.40 1.84
C GLU A 353 -19.37 -3.91 1.62
N PHE A 354 -18.29 -4.69 1.38
CA PHE A 354 -18.40 -6.12 1.10
C PHE A 354 -18.30 -6.97 2.37
N SER A 355 -19.14 -7.99 2.42
CA SER A 355 -19.09 -9.03 3.46
C SER A 355 -18.82 -10.37 2.79
N ILE A 356 -17.69 -10.97 3.11
CA ILE A 356 -17.20 -12.24 2.54
C ILE A 356 -16.98 -13.19 3.72
N SER A 357 -17.42 -14.44 3.60
CA SER A 357 -17.29 -15.43 4.67
C SER A 357 -15.82 -15.84 4.88
N PRO A 358 -15.47 -16.34 6.08
CA PRO A 358 -14.12 -16.88 6.34
C PRO A 358 -13.77 -18.05 5.40
N GLU A 359 -14.73 -18.87 5.03
CA GLU A 359 -14.57 -20.02 4.13
C GLU A 359 -14.20 -19.56 2.72
N GLU A 360 -14.88 -18.53 2.21
CA GLU A 360 -14.57 -17.93 0.91
C GLU A 360 -13.19 -17.28 0.89
N TRP A 361 -12.80 -16.57 1.96
CA TRP A 361 -11.44 -16.04 2.08
C TRP A 361 -10.39 -17.14 2.09
N LYS A 362 -10.68 -18.25 2.78
CA LYS A 362 -9.78 -19.41 2.79
C LYS A 362 -9.65 -20.04 1.40
N GLU A 363 -10.71 -20.17 0.64
CA GLU A 363 -10.67 -20.67 -0.74
C GLU A 363 -9.76 -19.80 -1.61
N LEU A 364 -9.86 -18.46 -1.49
CA LEU A 364 -8.97 -17.55 -2.17
C LEU A 364 -7.50 -17.75 -1.74
N GLU A 365 -7.25 -17.86 -0.44
CA GLU A 365 -5.91 -18.08 0.09
C GLU A 365 -5.28 -19.37 -0.44
N ASP A 366 -6.03 -20.47 -0.42
CA ASP A 366 -5.57 -21.77 -0.93
C ASP A 366 -5.28 -21.68 -2.44
N THR A 367 -6.14 -21.00 -3.19
CA THR A 367 -5.95 -20.76 -4.63
C THR A 367 -4.67 -19.96 -4.91
N VAL A 368 -4.44 -18.87 -4.16
CA VAL A 368 -3.26 -18.02 -4.34
C VAL A 368 -1.99 -18.72 -3.86
N ALA A 369 -2.05 -19.47 -2.76
CA ALA A 369 -0.91 -20.22 -2.21
C ALA A 369 -0.40 -21.30 -3.16
N ALA A 370 -1.25 -21.87 -4.02
CA ALA A 370 -0.87 -22.82 -5.05
C ALA A 370 -0.09 -22.19 -6.22
N ILE A 371 -0.01 -20.85 -6.28
CA ILE A 371 0.67 -20.10 -7.35
C ILE A 371 2.01 -19.57 -6.82
N PRO A 372 3.17 -20.10 -7.29
CA PRO A 372 4.46 -19.59 -6.87
C PRO A 372 4.62 -18.11 -7.24
N VAL A 373 5.06 -17.30 -6.28
CA VAL A 373 5.45 -15.90 -6.51
C VAL A 373 6.86 -15.86 -7.11
N VAL A 374 7.01 -15.19 -8.24
CA VAL A 374 8.30 -15.01 -8.92
C VAL A 374 8.87 -13.63 -8.62
N GLY A 375 10.15 -13.58 -8.27
CA GLY A 375 10.89 -12.36 -7.95
C GLY A 375 10.75 -11.94 -6.48
N ASP A 376 11.87 -11.47 -5.93
CA ASP A 376 11.92 -10.91 -4.58
C ASP A 376 11.20 -9.55 -4.52
N ARG A 377 10.70 -9.19 -3.33
CA ARG A 377 10.05 -7.88 -3.10
C ARG A 377 11.01 -6.70 -3.22
N TYR A 378 12.27 -6.92 -2.84
CA TYR A 378 13.35 -5.95 -2.85
C TYR A 378 14.57 -6.47 -3.60
N ASN A 379 15.38 -5.58 -4.15
CA ASN A 379 16.72 -5.91 -4.59
C ASN A 379 17.65 -6.17 -3.39
N ALA A 380 18.85 -6.71 -3.65
CA ALA A 380 19.78 -7.13 -2.59
C ALA A 380 20.16 -6.00 -1.62
N GLU A 381 20.29 -4.76 -2.10
CA GLU A 381 20.66 -3.62 -1.24
C GLU A 381 19.49 -3.17 -0.34
N GLN A 382 18.30 -3.13 -0.87
CA GLN A 382 17.12 -2.79 -0.07
C GLN A 382 16.77 -3.89 0.94
N GLN A 383 17.05 -5.16 0.58
CA GLN A 383 16.82 -6.30 1.47
C GLN A 383 17.69 -6.26 2.72
N LYS A 384 18.88 -5.65 2.67
CA LYS A 384 19.76 -5.45 3.85
C LYS A 384 19.20 -4.47 4.88
N GLN A 385 18.21 -3.65 4.50
CA GLN A 385 17.62 -2.62 5.37
C GLN A 385 16.39 -3.13 6.13
N VAL A 386 16.03 -4.39 5.99
CA VAL A 386 14.88 -4.99 6.66
C VAL A 386 15.33 -6.20 7.47
N GLU A 387 14.81 -6.33 8.67
CA GLU A 387 15.03 -7.50 9.51
C GLU A 387 14.11 -8.67 9.09
N ARG A 388 14.51 -9.90 9.44
CA ARG A 388 13.76 -11.12 9.10
C ARG A 388 13.27 -11.84 10.33
#